data_200209f05e2f8ac8d27d52308f3d91f6
#
_entry.id   200209f05e2f8ac8d27d52308f3d91f6
#
_cell.length_a   1.000
_cell.length_b   1.000
_cell.length_c   1.000
_cell.angle_alpha   90.00
_cell.angle_beta   90.00
_cell.angle_gamma   90.00
#
_symmetry.space_group_name_H-M   'P 1'
#
loop_
_entity.id
_entity.type
_entity.pdbx_description
1 polymer ?
#
loop_
_entity_poly.entity_id
_entity_poly.type
_entity_poly.pdbx_seq_one_letter_code
_entity_poly.pdbx_strand_id
1 'polypeptide(L)'
;LRFRRILIIFSFLFAFILMMGAPSKGNTDHEIIYIVPIHETVENGLYAFLNRAIQSAEEDQASAIIFDIDTPGGAVDAAGKIGKLLTSTNVKTISFVNKQALSAGAYISLNTDEIYMSPGSTFGSAAIIDHQGNTAGKKVESYWFKAMEEAAKQNNRDPKYALAMADESVHLPNVGAPRGKLLTLGADEAKKINYSEGTFNNIDELIKHLGYENAKVHKVEESFAEKLARFITHPVVIPILLSIASLGLVLELYSPGFGVAGFMGLTALLLFFYGHLVAGLAGYETLILFIIGIGLIIAEFFLPGAVAGLLGVAAVLGSLFLASENVIHMGISILIAIGVAILALILMVKVFGKKMSIFKKIILTDATKTEEGYVSNKSRLELIGLEGYALTALRPSGTVVIEDERIDVVSEGGFILKDARVRVVKAEGSRIVVREIPNLDK
;
A
#
# COMPACT_ATOMS: atom_id res chain seq x y z
N LEU A 1 -57.76 17.00 -36.84
CA LEU A 1 -56.94 18.12 -37.34
C LEU A 1 -55.83 18.58 -36.39
N ARG A 2 -56.06 18.60 -35.05
CA ARG A 2 -55.04 19.03 -34.04
C ARG A 2 -53.86 18.06 -33.94
N PHE A 3 -54.09 16.75 -33.96
CA PHE A 3 -53.07 15.72 -33.85
C PHE A 3 -52.08 15.73 -35.02
N ARG A 4 -52.59 15.95 -36.25
CA ARG A 4 -51.76 16.04 -37.46
C ARG A 4 -50.86 17.28 -37.49
N ARG A 5 -51.27 18.39 -36.90
CA ARG A 5 -50.45 19.61 -36.72
C ARG A 5 -49.34 19.42 -35.70
N ILE A 6 -49.60 18.69 -34.60
CA ILE A 6 -48.62 18.40 -33.59
C ILE A 6 -47.54 17.46 -34.16
N LEU A 7 -47.91 16.45 -34.95
CA LEU A 7 -46.95 15.53 -35.59
C LEU A 7 -46.04 16.28 -36.60
N ILE A 8 -46.57 17.23 -37.34
CA ILE A 8 -45.78 18.05 -38.28
C ILE A 8 -44.81 18.96 -37.53
N ILE A 9 -45.21 19.56 -36.40
CA ILE A 9 -44.33 20.40 -35.58
C ILE A 9 -43.22 19.54 -34.96
N PHE A 10 -43.54 18.33 -34.48
CA PHE A 10 -42.54 17.41 -33.92
C PHE A 10 -41.55 16.91 -34.97
N SER A 11 -42.01 16.64 -36.20
CA SER A 11 -41.14 16.21 -37.29
C SER A 11 -40.24 17.36 -37.78
N PHE A 12 -40.71 18.60 -37.77
CA PHE A 12 -39.88 19.78 -38.08
C PHE A 12 -38.86 20.05 -36.95
N LEU A 13 -39.25 19.90 -35.69
CA LEU A 13 -38.34 20.06 -34.53
C LEU A 13 -37.27 18.99 -34.56
N PHE A 14 -37.62 17.73 -34.86
CA PHE A 14 -36.69 16.61 -34.98
C PHE A 14 -35.74 16.77 -36.17
N ALA A 15 -36.22 17.24 -37.31
CA ALA A 15 -35.39 17.57 -38.49
C ALA A 15 -34.44 18.75 -38.20
N PHE A 16 -34.90 19.75 -37.43
CA PHE A 16 -34.08 20.88 -37.00
C PHE A 16 -33.00 20.49 -36.01
N ILE A 17 -33.30 19.58 -35.08
CA ILE A 17 -32.32 18.99 -34.14
C ILE A 17 -31.28 18.15 -34.89
N LEU A 18 -31.69 17.38 -35.90
CA LEU A 18 -30.77 16.62 -36.77
C LEU A 18 -29.90 17.54 -37.65
N MET A 19 -30.40 18.72 -38.03
CA MET A 19 -29.62 19.70 -38.79
C MET A 19 -28.64 20.49 -37.93
N MET A 20 -28.91 20.65 -36.63
CA MET A 20 -27.98 21.27 -35.66
C MET A 20 -26.88 20.32 -35.15
N GLY A 21 -27.00 19.02 -35.38
CA GLY A 21 -26.15 17.97 -34.82
C GLY A 21 -24.96 17.52 -35.67
N ALA A 22 -24.68 18.18 -36.82
CA ALA A 22 -23.42 17.97 -37.52
C ALA A 22 -22.41 19.02 -37.03
N PRO A 23 -21.43 18.67 -36.14
CA PRO A 23 -20.29 19.55 -36.00
C PRO A 23 -19.64 19.61 -37.39
N SER A 24 -19.70 20.78 -38.03
CA SER A 24 -18.82 21.10 -39.15
C SER A 24 -17.39 20.96 -38.61
N LYS A 25 -16.72 19.82 -38.87
CA LYS A 25 -15.28 19.74 -38.78
C LYS A 25 -14.77 20.78 -39.78
N GLY A 26 -14.52 21.97 -39.30
CA GLY A 26 -13.68 22.92 -39.99
C GLY A 26 -12.33 22.23 -40.13
N ASN A 27 -11.99 21.82 -41.34
CA ASN A 27 -10.70 21.32 -41.72
C ASN A 27 -9.71 22.50 -41.62
N THR A 28 -9.28 22.83 -40.44
CA THR A 28 -8.01 23.51 -40.26
C THR A 28 -7.01 22.37 -40.15
N ASP A 29 -6.37 22.00 -41.26
CA ASP A 29 -5.23 21.08 -41.35
C ASP A 29 -4.03 21.66 -40.58
N HIS A 30 -4.19 21.85 -39.28
CA HIS A 30 -3.05 22.05 -38.37
C HIS A 30 -2.64 20.68 -37.90
N GLU A 31 -1.50 20.23 -38.40
CA GLU A 31 -0.83 19.06 -37.83
C GLU A 31 -0.69 19.23 -36.32
N ILE A 32 -0.94 18.17 -35.59
CA ILE A 32 -0.83 18.16 -34.13
C ILE A 32 0.39 17.33 -33.77
N ILE A 33 1.27 17.86 -32.96
CA ILE A 33 2.41 17.11 -32.39
C ILE A 33 2.34 17.12 -30.88
N TYR A 34 2.71 16.00 -30.30
CA TYR A 34 2.81 15.81 -28.86
C TYR A 34 4.27 15.84 -28.42
N ILE A 35 4.59 16.56 -27.35
CA ILE A 35 5.89 16.49 -26.67
C ILE A 35 5.67 15.83 -25.32
N VAL A 36 6.32 14.70 -25.10
CA VAL A 36 6.12 13.85 -23.93
C VAL A 36 7.47 13.62 -23.23
N PRO A 37 7.65 14.05 -21.97
CA PRO A 37 8.92 13.86 -21.26
C PRO A 37 9.09 12.41 -20.81
N ILE A 38 10.31 11.90 -20.98
CA ILE A 38 10.81 10.64 -20.37
C ILE A 38 12.02 11.01 -19.53
N HIS A 39 11.74 11.56 -18.35
CA HIS A 39 12.74 12.04 -17.43
C HIS A 39 12.86 11.12 -16.21
N GLU A 40 14.03 11.14 -15.54
CA GLU A 40 14.35 10.38 -14.35
C GLU A 40 14.31 8.86 -14.57
N THR A 41 13.97 8.10 -13.55
CA THR A 41 14.00 6.62 -13.56
C THR A 41 12.82 6.03 -14.34
N VAL A 42 13.11 5.01 -15.17
CA VAL A 42 12.08 4.22 -15.88
C VAL A 42 11.46 3.22 -14.92
N GLU A 43 10.15 3.37 -14.67
CA GLU A 43 9.37 2.53 -13.77
C GLU A 43 7.89 2.46 -14.24
N ASN A 44 7.03 1.69 -13.55
CA ASN A 44 5.67 1.45 -14.02
C ASN A 44 4.77 2.69 -14.01
N GLY A 45 5.00 3.66 -13.13
CA GLY A 45 4.29 4.93 -13.17
C GLY A 45 4.57 5.72 -14.46
N LEU A 46 5.82 5.68 -14.95
CA LEU A 46 6.18 6.23 -16.25
C LEU A 46 5.42 5.51 -17.38
N TYR A 47 5.32 4.17 -17.33
CA TYR A 47 4.51 3.43 -18.30
C TYR A 47 3.05 3.89 -18.31
N ALA A 48 2.42 4.06 -17.15
CA ALA A 48 1.03 4.54 -17.06
C ALA A 48 0.86 5.94 -17.66
N PHE A 49 1.79 6.85 -17.36
CA PHE A 49 1.83 8.19 -17.94
C PHE A 49 1.99 8.17 -19.46
N LEU A 50 2.94 7.39 -19.99
CA LEU A 50 3.16 7.27 -21.45
C LEU A 50 1.98 6.64 -22.16
N ASN A 51 1.33 5.64 -21.56
CA ASN A 51 0.12 5.03 -22.10
C ASN A 51 -1.00 6.06 -22.25
N ARG A 52 -1.24 6.90 -21.23
CA ARG A 52 -2.20 8.00 -21.31
C ARG A 52 -1.82 9.02 -22.38
N ALA A 53 -0.54 9.42 -22.44
CA ALA A 53 -0.06 10.40 -23.40
C ALA A 53 -0.22 9.93 -24.86
N ILE A 54 0.11 8.66 -25.13
CA ILE A 54 -0.04 8.05 -26.46
C ILE A 54 -1.50 7.90 -26.83
N GLN A 55 -2.37 7.43 -25.91
CA GLN A 55 -3.82 7.38 -26.17
C GLN A 55 -4.39 8.75 -26.51
N SER A 56 -4.01 9.80 -25.77
CA SER A 56 -4.44 11.16 -26.09
C SER A 56 -3.96 11.64 -27.47
N ALA A 57 -2.73 11.29 -27.86
CA ALA A 57 -2.19 11.60 -29.17
C ALA A 57 -2.93 10.84 -30.30
N GLU A 58 -3.31 9.59 -30.06
CA GLU A 58 -4.12 8.79 -31.01
C GLU A 58 -5.54 9.35 -31.15
N GLU A 59 -6.19 9.71 -30.04
CA GLU A 59 -7.53 10.33 -30.05
C GLU A 59 -7.54 11.67 -30.79
N ASP A 60 -6.49 12.49 -30.62
CA ASP A 60 -6.31 13.76 -31.33
C ASP A 60 -5.79 13.59 -32.78
N GLN A 61 -5.53 12.35 -33.21
CA GLN A 61 -4.95 12.05 -34.52
C GLN A 61 -3.63 12.81 -34.78
N ALA A 62 -2.78 12.83 -33.77
CA ALA A 62 -1.51 13.53 -33.83
C ALA A 62 -0.61 13.00 -34.97
N SER A 63 0.10 13.90 -35.65
CA SER A 63 1.02 13.58 -36.74
C SER A 63 2.30 12.90 -36.21
N ALA A 64 2.74 13.28 -35.00
CA ALA A 64 3.91 12.70 -34.36
C ALA A 64 3.88 12.91 -32.82
N ILE A 65 4.60 12.01 -32.12
CA ILE A 65 4.94 12.15 -30.70
C ILE A 65 6.47 12.27 -30.59
N ILE A 66 6.94 13.35 -30.00
CA ILE A 66 8.35 13.57 -29.69
C ILE A 66 8.56 13.28 -28.22
N PHE A 67 9.32 12.25 -27.89
CA PHE A 67 9.74 11.92 -26.53
C PHE A 67 11.00 12.68 -26.18
N ASP A 68 10.92 13.59 -25.20
CA ASP A 68 12.05 14.31 -24.62
C ASP A 68 12.75 13.44 -23.59
N ILE A 69 13.91 12.89 -23.94
CA ILE A 69 14.56 11.83 -23.15
C ILE A 69 15.75 12.38 -22.36
N ASP A 70 15.66 12.25 -21.01
CA ASP A 70 16.73 12.48 -20.05
C ASP A 70 16.62 11.47 -18.91
N THR A 71 17.11 10.24 -19.13
CA THR A 71 16.95 9.15 -18.17
C THR A 71 18.23 8.33 -17.98
N PRO A 72 18.59 7.99 -16.73
CA PRO A 72 19.68 7.05 -16.46
C PRO A 72 19.26 5.58 -16.69
N GLY A 73 17.98 5.32 -17.00
CA GLY A 73 17.39 3.98 -17.12
C GLY A 73 16.48 3.62 -15.95
N GLY A 74 16.30 2.33 -15.71
CA GLY A 74 15.44 1.84 -14.63
C GLY A 74 15.05 0.37 -14.79
N ALA A 75 13.81 0.04 -14.42
CA ALA A 75 13.31 -1.33 -14.39
C ALA A 75 13.13 -1.93 -15.79
N VAL A 76 13.64 -3.14 -15.98
CA VAL A 76 13.62 -3.86 -17.27
C VAL A 76 12.19 -4.23 -17.69
N ASP A 77 11.36 -4.62 -16.74
CA ASP A 77 9.95 -4.96 -16.96
C ASP A 77 9.13 -3.73 -17.42
N ALA A 78 9.33 -2.58 -16.78
CA ALA A 78 8.73 -1.33 -17.20
C ALA A 78 9.20 -0.91 -18.60
N ALA A 79 10.51 -1.01 -18.87
CA ALA A 79 11.07 -0.75 -20.20
C ALA A 79 10.44 -1.66 -21.27
N GLY A 80 10.30 -2.97 -20.98
CA GLY A 80 9.67 -3.91 -21.88
C GLY A 80 8.20 -3.59 -22.17
N LYS A 81 7.43 -3.11 -21.19
CA LYS A 81 6.04 -2.64 -21.39
C LYS A 81 6.01 -1.38 -22.25
N ILE A 82 6.91 -0.41 -21.97
CA ILE A 82 7.01 0.83 -22.74
C ILE A 82 7.40 0.53 -24.19
N GLY A 83 8.39 -0.34 -24.43
CA GLY A 83 8.78 -0.74 -25.78
C GLY A 83 7.60 -1.33 -26.57
N LYS A 84 6.79 -2.22 -25.96
CA LYS A 84 5.58 -2.74 -26.60
C LYS A 84 4.55 -1.66 -26.89
N LEU A 85 4.37 -0.71 -25.98
CA LEU A 85 3.45 0.41 -26.15
C LEU A 85 3.87 1.28 -27.34
N LEU A 86 5.16 1.62 -27.46
CA LEU A 86 5.70 2.41 -28.57
C LEU A 86 5.55 1.71 -29.93
N THR A 87 5.76 0.40 -29.96
CA THR A 87 5.63 -0.38 -31.20
C THR A 87 4.19 -0.72 -31.58
N SER A 88 3.22 -0.51 -30.68
CA SER A 88 1.79 -0.77 -30.94
C SER A 88 1.03 0.45 -31.45
N THR A 89 1.55 1.65 -31.27
CA THR A 89 0.89 2.88 -31.72
C THR A 89 1.06 3.07 -33.23
N ASN A 90 0.05 3.68 -33.87
CA ASN A 90 0.10 4.08 -35.28
C ASN A 90 0.60 5.51 -35.47
N VAL A 91 0.80 6.26 -34.39
CA VAL A 91 1.34 7.62 -34.45
C VAL A 91 2.86 7.55 -34.59
N LYS A 92 3.44 8.35 -35.46
CA LYS A 92 4.90 8.41 -35.65
C LYS A 92 5.58 8.77 -34.32
N THR A 93 6.53 7.95 -33.88
CA THR A 93 7.25 8.09 -32.64
C THR A 93 8.68 8.57 -32.87
N ILE A 94 9.11 9.60 -32.13
CA ILE A 94 10.42 10.23 -32.29
C ILE A 94 11.06 10.40 -30.91
N SER A 95 12.25 9.85 -30.72
CA SER A 95 13.06 10.12 -29.54
C SER A 95 13.95 11.32 -29.77
N PHE A 96 13.94 12.28 -28.86
CA PHE A 96 14.93 13.33 -28.76
C PHE A 96 15.73 13.15 -27.49
N VAL A 97 16.96 12.64 -27.62
CA VAL A 97 17.85 12.43 -26.48
C VAL A 97 18.47 13.78 -26.09
N ASN A 98 17.88 14.39 -25.07
CA ASN A 98 18.23 15.74 -24.62
C ASN A 98 19.56 15.77 -23.86
N LYS A 99 19.74 14.88 -22.85
CA LYS A 99 21.00 14.73 -22.12
C LYS A 99 21.51 13.30 -22.14
N GLN A 100 20.68 12.34 -21.77
CA GLN A 100 21.07 10.95 -21.71
C GLN A 100 19.88 10.00 -21.94
N ALA A 101 20.14 8.93 -22.67
CA ALA A 101 19.26 7.77 -22.82
C ALA A 101 20.07 6.52 -22.47
N LEU A 102 20.25 6.24 -21.18
CA LEU A 102 21.06 5.13 -20.72
C LEU A 102 20.19 3.94 -20.29
N SER A 103 20.74 2.72 -20.38
CA SER A 103 20.09 1.50 -19.92
C SER A 103 18.68 1.32 -20.55
N ALA A 104 17.62 1.27 -19.74
CA ALA A 104 16.24 1.22 -20.21
C ALA A 104 15.90 2.39 -21.17
N GLY A 105 16.50 3.57 -21.01
CA GLY A 105 16.33 4.70 -21.90
C GLY A 105 16.84 4.42 -23.33
N ALA A 106 17.95 3.70 -23.45
CA ALA A 106 18.46 3.26 -24.74
C ALA A 106 17.49 2.30 -25.41
N TYR A 107 16.99 1.32 -24.68
CA TYR A 107 15.99 0.38 -25.19
C TYR A 107 14.69 1.08 -25.65
N ILE A 108 14.18 2.03 -24.85
CA ILE A 108 13.00 2.83 -25.19
C ILE A 108 13.24 3.60 -26.48
N SER A 109 14.39 4.28 -26.61
CA SER A 109 14.73 5.03 -27.82
C SER A 109 14.84 4.14 -29.06
N LEU A 110 15.39 2.92 -28.92
CA LEU A 110 15.48 1.97 -30.04
C LEU A 110 14.10 1.51 -30.55
N ASN A 111 13.05 1.57 -29.70
CA ASN A 111 11.68 1.22 -30.06
C ASN A 111 10.88 2.40 -30.66
N THR A 112 11.48 3.58 -30.86
CA THR A 112 10.88 4.67 -31.63
C THR A 112 11.33 4.65 -33.08
N ASP A 113 10.50 5.19 -33.98
CA ASP A 113 10.78 5.20 -35.42
C ASP A 113 12.05 5.98 -35.76
N GLU A 114 12.26 7.15 -35.13
CA GLU A 114 13.42 8.01 -35.34
C GLU A 114 14.06 8.40 -34.02
N ILE A 115 15.40 8.57 -34.03
CA ILE A 115 16.17 9.04 -32.88
C ILE A 115 16.96 10.28 -33.29
N TYR A 116 16.77 11.37 -32.57
CA TYR A 116 17.58 12.58 -32.67
C TYR A 116 18.25 12.85 -31.33
N MET A 117 19.38 13.54 -31.38
CA MET A 117 20.18 13.75 -30.18
C MET A 117 20.57 15.24 -30.06
N SER A 118 20.71 15.72 -28.82
CA SER A 118 21.32 17.02 -28.60
C SER A 118 22.87 16.92 -28.58
N PRO A 119 23.59 18.01 -28.86
CA PRO A 119 25.04 18.04 -28.69
C PRO A 119 25.42 17.69 -27.25
N GLY A 120 26.39 16.77 -27.09
CA GLY A 120 26.86 16.31 -25.78
C GLY A 120 25.96 15.30 -25.07
N SER A 121 24.84 14.92 -25.65
CA SER A 121 24.02 13.84 -25.11
C SER A 121 24.67 12.47 -25.29
N THR A 122 24.26 11.50 -24.48
CA THR A 122 24.78 10.13 -24.48
C THR A 122 23.67 9.09 -24.61
N PHE A 123 23.97 8.01 -25.35
CA PHE A 123 23.03 6.96 -25.69
C PHE A 123 23.68 5.58 -25.60
N GLY A 124 23.15 4.64 -24.79
CA GLY A 124 23.69 3.28 -24.66
C GLY A 124 23.83 2.79 -23.22
N SER A 125 24.95 2.11 -22.91
CA SER A 125 25.25 1.52 -21.58
C SER A 125 24.07 0.75 -20.98
N ALA A 126 23.59 -0.28 -21.68
CA ALA A 126 22.33 -0.95 -21.38
C ALA A 126 22.48 -2.35 -20.74
N ALA A 127 23.59 -2.63 -20.05
CA ALA A 127 23.72 -3.89 -19.30
C ALA A 127 22.71 -3.95 -18.15
N ILE A 128 22.16 -5.15 -17.93
CA ILE A 128 21.30 -5.39 -16.79
C ILE A 128 22.13 -5.67 -15.54
N ILE A 129 21.88 -4.89 -14.51
CA ILE A 129 22.48 -5.06 -13.19
C ILE A 129 21.39 -5.37 -12.16
N ASP A 130 21.74 -6.17 -11.14
CA ASP A 130 20.90 -6.36 -9.96
C ASP A 130 21.00 -5.13 -9.03
N HIS A 131 20.23 -5.14 -7.93
CA HIS A 131 20.25 -4.06 -6.93
C HIS A 131 21.61 -3.85 -6.23
N GLN A 132 22.55 -4.81 -6.38
CA GLN A 132 23.91 -4.75 -5.83
C GLN A 132 24.95 -4.30 -6.87
N GLY A 133 24.50 -4.05 -8.11
CA GLY A 133 25.38 -3.65 -9.22
C GLY A 133 26.05 -4.83 -9.93
N ASN A 134 25.70 -6.08 -9.62
CA ASN A 134 26.21 -7.25 -10.34
C ASN A 134 25.36 -7.52 -11.58
N THR A 135 25.93 -8.27 -12.54
CA THR A 135 25.16 -8.72 -13.71
C THR A 135 23.96 -9.58 -13.30
N ALA A 136 22.85 -9.36 -13.97
CA ALA A 136 21.64 -10.17 -13.76
C ALA A 136 21.90 -11.65 -14.16
N GLY A 137 21.05 -12.56 -13.67
CA GLY A 137 21.21 -13.96 -14.01
C GLY A 137 21.08 -14.22 -15.52
N LYS A 138 21.82 -15.19 -16.05
CA LYS A 138 21.95 -15.53 -17.49
C LYS A 138 20.64 -15.59 -18.28
N LYS A 139 19.53 -16.00 -17.65
CA LYS A 139 18.22 -16.03 -18.31
C LYS A 139 17.70 -14.62 -18.60
N VAL A 140 17.87 -13.70 -17.68
CA VAL A 140 17.42 -12.30 -17.81
C VAL A 140 18.31 -11.58 -18.82
N GLU A 141 19.63 -11.78 -18.76
CA GLU A 141 20.58 -11.25 -19.74
C GLU A 141 20.25 -11.69 -21.16
N SER A 142 20.05 -13.00 -21.37
CA SER A 142 19.71 -13.57 -22.69
C SER A 142 18.42 -12.98 -23.25
N TYR A 143 17.41 -12.80 -22.42
CA TYR A 143 16.16 -12.14 -22.81
C TYR A 143 16.41 -10.68 -23.23
N TRP A 144 17.18 -9.95 -22.43
CA TRP A 144 17.44 -8.54 -22.68
C TRP A 144 18.30 -8.30 -23.93
N PHE A 145 19.35 -9.10 -24.13
CA PHE A 145 20.15 -9.03 -25.32
C PHE A 145 19.32 -9.21 -26.59
N LYS A 146 18.39 -10.19 -26.54
CA LYS A 146 17.46 -10.42 -27.65
C LYS A 146 16.49 -9.24 -27.83
N ALA A 147 15.98 -8.67 -26.75
CA ALA A 147 15.09 -7.52 -26.79
C ALA A 147 15.79 -6.28 -27.41
N MET A 148 17.03 -6.02 -27.03
CA MET A 148 17.84 -4.92 -27.60
C MET A 148 18.09 -5.11 -29.10
N GLU A 149 18.46 -6.35 -29.52
CA GLU A 149 18.66 -6.66 -30.93
C GLU A 149 17.37 -6.47 -31.74
N GLU A 150 16.24 -6.96 -31.26
CA GLU A 150 14.96 -6.87 -31.98
C GLU A 150 14.46 -5.41 -32.06
N ALA A 151 14.61 -4.61 -30.98
CA ALA A 151 14.31 -3.19 -31.00
C ALA A 151 15.11 -2.42 -32.06
N ALA A 152 16.39 -2.74 -32.22
CA ALA A 152 17.23 -2.13 -33.26
C ALA A 152 16.79 -2.57 -34.67
N LYS A 153 16.56 -3.88 -34.90
CA LYS A 153 16.15 -4.43 -36.19
C LYS A 153 14.82 -3.88 -36.67
N GLN A 154 13.84 -3.72 -35.76
CA GLN A 154 12.50 -3.25 -36.08
C GLN A 154 12.52 -1.88 -36.77
N ASN A 155 13.47 -1.04 -36.39
CA ASN A 155 13.68 0.30 -36.93
C ASN A 155 14.92 0.40 -37.84
N ASN A 156 15.26 -0.68 -38.52
CA ASN A 156 16.33 -0.75 -39.53
C ASN A 156 17.74 -0.36 -39.01
N ARG A 157 18.02 -0.50 -37.72
CA ARG A 157 19.31 -0.25 -37.10
C ARG A 157 20.13 -1.55 -36.98
N ASP A 158 21.47 -1.50 -37.14
CA ASP A 158 22.30 -2.69 -37.04
C ASP A 158 22.32 -3.24 -35.61
N PRO A 159 21.74 -4.45 -35.34
CA PRO A 159 21.57 -4.98 -34.01
C PRO A 159 22.89 -5.22 -33.25
N LYS A 160 24.03 -5.30 -33.93
CA LYS A 160 25.34 -5.51 -33.26
C LYS A 160 25.69 -4.39 -32.29
N TYR A 161 25.30 -3.12 -32.62
CA TYR A 161 25.57 -1.98 -31.75
C TYR A 161 24.65 -1.98 -30.55
N ALA A 162 23.36 -2.35 -30.71
CA ALA A 162 22.43 -2.52 -29.59
C ALA A 162 22.89 -3.63 -28.65
N LEU A 163 23.38 -4.75 -29.20
CA LEU A 163 23.97 -5.83 -28.40
C LEU A 163 25.21 -5.34 -27.64
N ALA A 164 26.11 -4.59 -28.29
CA ALA A 164 27.31 -4.03 -27.64
C ALA A 164 26.97 -3.01 -26.52
N MET A 165 25.79 -2.39 -26.54
CA MET A 165 25.33 -1.54 -25.44
C MET A 165 24.95 -2.40 -24.21
N ALA A 166 24.51 -3.65 -24.39
CA ALA A 166 24.02 -4.53 -23.33
C ALA A 166 25.04 -5.59 -22.88
N ASP A 167 25.92 -6.03 -23.78
CA ASP A 167 26.89 -7.12 -23.57
C ASP A 167 28.35 -6.62 -23.78
N GLU A 168 29.11 -6.55 -22.70
CA GLU A 168 30.51 -6.17 -22.70
C GLU A 168 31.46 -7.16 -23.39
N SER A 169 31.00 -8.37 -23.70
CA SER A 169 31.77 -9.38 -24.45
C SER A 169 31.89 -9.04 -25.93
N VAL A 170 30.99 -8.19 -26.44
CA VAL A 170 31.00 -7.74 -27.84
C VAL A 170 32.19 -6.82 -28.11
N HIS A 171 32.95 -7.12 -29.13
CA HIS A 171 34.19 -6.40 -29.45
C HIS A 171 34.01 -5.48 -30.65
N LEU A 172 33.83 -4.19 -30.41
CA LEU A 172 33.64 -3.14 -31.40
C LEU A 172 34.59 -1.93 -31.11
N PRO A 173 35.92 -2.12 -31.22
CA PRO A 173 36.90 -1.07 -30.82
C PRO A 173 36.79 0.20 -31.66
N ASN A 174 36.33 0.10 -32.91
CA ASN A 174 36.19 1.23 -33.85
C ASN A 174 35.10 2.23 -33.45
N VAL A 175 34.20 1.84 -32.54
CA VAL A 175 33.11 2.70 -32.01
C VAL A 175 33.18 2.85 -30.48
N GLY A 176 34.35 2.60 -29.89
CA GLY A 176 34.59 2.86 -28.48
C GLY A 176 34.18 1.73 -27.54
N ALA A 177 33.79 0.52 -28.04
CA ALA A 177 33.46 -0.65 -27.25
C ALA A 177 34.51 -1.79 -27.46
N PRO A 178 35.71 -1.70 -26.93
CA PRO A 178 36.60 -2.84 -26.84
C PRO A 178 36.03 -3.87 -25.86
N ARG A 179 36.52 -5.11 -25.90
CA ARG A 179 36.08 -6.17 -25.00
C ARG A 179 36.16 -5.75 -23.54
N GLY A 180 35.10 -5.99 -22.76
CA GLY A 180 34.98 -5.59 -21.36
C GLY A 180 34.48 -4.13 -21.19
N LYS A 181 33.97 -3.50 -22.25
CA LYS A 181 33.39 -2.17 -22.18
C LYS A 181 32.07 -2.11 -22.96
N LEU A 182 31.02 -1.63 -22.30
CA LEU A 182 29.76 -1.38 -22.96
C LEU A 182 29.83 -0.22 -23.95
N LEU A 183 29.07 -0.31 -25.04
CA LEU A 183 28.96 0.79 -26.00
C LEU A 183 28.09 1.92 -25.41
N THR A 184 28.67 3.13 -25.47
CA THR A 184 27.95 4.38 -25.20
C THR A 184 28.29 5.35 -26.30
N LEU A 185 27.31 5.86 -27.01
CA LEU A 185 27.47 6.74 -28.16
C LEU A 185 27.20 8.19 -27.77
N GLY A 186 28.05 9.09 -28.22
CA GLY A 186 27.70 10.50 -28.34
C GLY A 186 26.88 10.78 -29.61
N ALA A 187 26.37 12.00 -29.76
CA ALA A 187 25.48 12.36 -30.86
C ALA A 187 26.14 12.14 -32.25
N ASP A 188 27.43 12.52 -32.42
CA ASP A 188 28.15 12.37 -33.67
C ASP A 188 28.44 10.89 -34.00
N GLU A 189 28.77 10.11 -32.98
CA GLU A 189 29.02 8.66 -33.12
C GLU A 189 27.72 7.91 -33.50
N ALA A 190 26.61 8.25 -32.86
CA ALA A 190 25.30 7.66 -33.15
C ALA A 190 24.89 7.98 -34.60
N LYS A 191 25.07 9.21 -35.05
CA LYS A 191 24.80 9.60 -36.44
C LYS A 191 25.68 8.86 -37.45
N LYS A 192 26.97 8.70 -37.14
CA LYS A 192 27.94 8.02 -38.01
C LYS A 192 27.62 6.57 -38.27
N ILE A 193 26.99 5.88 -37.32
CA ILE A 193 26.57 4.47 -37.44
C ILE A 193 25.07 4.29 -37.76
N ASN A 194 24.39 5.36 -38.14
CA ASN A 194 22.96 5.39 -38.45
C ASN A 194 22.07 4.94 -37.28
N TYR A 195 22.43 5.30 -36.06
CA TYR A 195 21.61 5.10 -34.84
C TYR A 195 20.82 6.36 -34.51
N SER A 196 21.25 7.52 -35.01
CA SER A 196 20.52 8.78 -34.93
C SER A 196 20.43 9.40 -36.31
N GLU A 197 19.29 9.97 -36.65
CA GLU A 197 19.02 10.66 -37.91
C GLU A 197 19.65 12.06 -37.95
N GLY A 198 19.89 12.66 -36.76
CA GLY A 198 20.51 14.01 -36.73
C GLY A 198 20.72 14.54 -35.32
N THR A 199 21.38 15.71 -35.29
CA THR A 199 21.72 16.41 -34.03
C THR A 199 21.12 17.82 -34.08
N PHE A 200 20.39 18.20 -33.02
CA PHE A 200 19.71 19.49 -32.87
C PHE A 200 19.90 20.01 -31.44
N ASN A 201 20.03 21.33 -31.28
CA ASN A 201 20.29 21.91 -29.96
C ASN A 201 19.07 21.81 -29.02
N ASN A 202 17.89 21.77 -29.56
CA ASN A 202 16.61 21.70 -28.79
C ASN A 202 15.48 21.14 -29.65
N ILE A 203 14.36 20.84 -28.99
CA ILE A 203 13.15 20.29 -29.64
C ILE A 203 12.54 21.26 -30.64
N ASP A 204 12.63 22.57 -30.44
CA ASP A 204 12.06 23.57 -31.37
C ASP A 204 12.81 23.58 -32.71
N GLU A 205 14.13 23.39 -32.71
CA GLU A 205 14.90 23.19 -33.93
C GLU A 205 14.57 21.87 -34.62
N LEU A 206 14.35 20.80 -33.85
CA LEU A 206 13.91 19.51 -34.38
C LEU A 206 12.54 19.61 -35.04
N ILE A 207 11.57 20.27 -34.40
CA ILE A 207 10.22 20.48 -34.92
C ILE A 207 10.26 21.19 -36.29
N LYS A 208 11.11 22.22 -36.44
CA LYS A 208 11.31 22.91 -37.71
C LYS A 208 11.92 21.98 -38.75
N HIS A 209 12.93 21.21 -38.39
CA HIS A 209 13.57 20.25 -39.30
C HIS A 209 12.57 19.20 -39.83
N LEU A 210 11.65 18.76 -38.97
CA LEU A 210 10.61 17.78 -39.31
C LEU A 210 9.47 18.37 -40.15
N GLY A 211 9.45 19.71 -40.40
CA GLY A 211 8.41 20.38 -41.14
C GLY A 211 7.15 20.72 -40.34
N TYR A 212 7.21 20.58 -39.01
CA TYR A 212 6.07 20.81 -38.09
C TYR A 212 6.03 22.23 -37.50
N GLU A 213 6.66 23.21 -38.13
CA GLU A 213 6.77 24.60 -37.61
C GLU A 213 5.41 25.29 -37.42
N ASN A 214 4.40 24.88 -38.18
CA ASN A 214 3.03 25.38 -38.07
C ASN A 214 2.08 24.43 -37.30
N ALA A 215 2.60 23.33 -36.78
CA ALA A 215 1.81 22.36 -36.05
C ALA A 215 1.37 22.91 -34.69
N LYS A 216 0.22 22.46 -34.23
CA LYS A 216 -0.23 22.70 -32.85
C LYS A 216 0.58 21.79 -31.90
N VAL A 217 1.40 22.38 -31.05
CA VAL A 217 2.23 21.64 -30.09
C VAL A 217 1.46 21.41 -28.80
N HIS A 218 1.27 20.13 -28.42
CA HIS A 218 0.73 19.72 -27.13
C HIS A 218 1.88 19.22 -26.26
N LYS A 219 2.23 20.00 -25.24
CA LYS A 219 3.17 19.54 -24.19
C LYS A 219 2.39 18.77 -23.14
N VAL A 220 2.69 17.49 -23.00
CA VAL A 220 2.06 16.63 -22.00
C VAL A 220 2.89 16.65 -20.73
N GLU A 221 2.25 16.92 -19.61
CA GLU A 221 2.88 16.86 -18.30
C GLU A 221 2.28 15.74 -17.45
N GLU A 222 3.08 15.19 -16.57
CA GLU A 222 2.58 14.30 -15.54
C GLU A 222 1.60 15.05 -14.63
N SER A 223 0.43 14.48 -14.43
CA SER A 223 -0.54 14.98 -13.45
C SER A 223 0.02 14.86 -12.03
N PHE A 224 -0.56 15.62 -11.08
CA PHE A 224 -0.19 15.49 -9.68
C PHE A 224 -0.40 14.05 -9.16
N ALA A 225 -1.46 13.39 -9.60
CA ALA A 225 -1.75 12.00 -9.24
C ALA A 225 -0.67 11.03 -9.70
N GLU A 226 -0.18 11.19 -10.94
CA GLU A 226 0.91 10.38 -11.51
C GLU A 226 2.24 10.62 -10.78
N LYS A 227 2.60 11.89 -10.54
CA LYS A 227 3.79 12.24 -9.75
C LYS A 227 3.74 11.64 -8.34
N LEU A 228 2.59 11.73 -7.67
CA LEU A 228 2.38 11.14 -6.36
C LEU A 228 2.47 9.61 -6.42
N ALA A 229 1.86 8.98 -7.43
CA ALA A 229 1.92 7.53 -7.61
C ALA A 229 3.36 7.05 -7.83
N ARG A 230 4.14 7.71 -8.69
CA ARG A 230 5.57 7.42 -8.90
C ARG A 230 6.36 7.50 -7.61
N PHE A 231 6.14 8.54 -6.80
CA PHE A 231 6.78 8.67 -5.49
C PHE A 231 6.41 7.52 -4.54
N ILE A 232 5.11 7.20 -4.45
CA ILE A 232 4.59 6.16 -3.54
C ILE A 232 5.07 4.76 -3.94
N THR A 233 5.14 4.46 -5.25
CA THR A 233 5.56 3.15 -5.76
C THR A 233 7.08 2.98 -5.86
N HIS A 234 7.83 4.02 -5.50
CA HIS A 234 9.29 3.95 -5.48
C HIS A 234 9.77 2.87 -4.49
N PRO A 235 10.75 2.02 -4.88
CA PRO A 235 11.19 0.88 -4.06
C PRO A 235 11.63 1.24 -2.63
N VAL A 236 12.16 2.44 -2.40
CA VAL A 236 12.55 2.91 -1.05
C VAL A 236 11.36 3.39 -0.24
N VAL A 237 10.32 3.93 -0.90
CA VAL A 237 9.15 4.52 -0.23
C VAL A 237 8.18 3.45 0.24
N ILE A 238 8.02 2.35 -0.49
CA ILE A 238 7.13 1.24 -0.13
C ILE A 238 7.39 0.70 1.28
N PRO A 239 8.62 0.28 1.66
CA PRO A 239 8.87 -0.23 3.01
C PRO A 239 8.69 0.84 4.09
N ILE A 240 8.97 2.11 3.80
CA ILE A 240 8.73 3.22 4.73
C ILE A 240 7.23 3.40 4.97
N LEU A 241 6.44 3.40 3.90
CA LEU A 241 4.99 3.58 3.96
C LEU A 241 4.31 2.44 4.73
N LEU A 242 4.70 1.18 4.45
CA LEU A 242 4.23 0.01 5.20
C LEU A 242 4.68 0.03 6.66
N SER A 243 5.87 0.55 6.95
CA SER A 243 6.36 0.73 8.33
C SER A 243 5.55 1.78 9.09
N ILE A 244 5.22 2.90 8.45
CA ILE A 244 4.32 3.92 9.04
C ILE A 244 2.94 3.33 9.29
N ALA A 245 2.43 2.53 8.35
CA ALA A 245 1.14 1.85 8.48
C ALA A 245 1.14 0.90 9.69
N SER A 246 2.11 0.00 9.77
CA SER A 246 2.22 -0.98 10.85
C SER A 246 2.46 -0.32 12.21
N LEU A 247 3.35 0.67 12.28
CA LEU A 247 3.62 1.46 13.48
C LEU A 247 2.36 2.19 13.96
N GLY A 248 1.66 2.88 13.06
CA GLY A 248 0.43 3.61 13.38
C GLY A 248 -0.64 2.69 13.94
N LEU A 249 -0.87 1.52 13.32
CA LEU A 249 -1.83 0.54 13.80
C LEU A 249 -1.45 -0.04 15.16
N VAL A 250 -0.17 -0.36 15.39
CA VAL A 250 0.30 -0.85 16.70
C VAL A 250 0.13 0.22 17.78
N LEU A 251 0.53 1.46 17.52
CA LEU A 251 0.38 2.55 18.49
C LEU A 251 -1.08 2.80 18.85
N GLU A 252 -2.00 2.66 17.89
CA GLU A 252 -3.44 2.82 18.11
C GLU A 252 -3.99 1.77 19.08
N LEU A 253 -3.50 0.52 19.05
CA LEU A 253 -3.91 -0.53 20.00
C LEU A 253 -3.61 -0.18 21.47
N TYR A 254 -2.63 0.70 21.70
CA TYR A 254 -2.21 1.15 23.03
C TYR A 254 -2.77 2.54 23.39
N SER A 255 -3.44 3.21 22.46
CA SER A 255 -4.04 4.54 22.67
C SER A 255 -5.51 4.42 23.10
N PRO A 256 -6.03 5.27 23.98
CA PRO A 256 -7.44 5.28 24.34
C PRO A 256 -8.27 5.97 23.25
N GLY A 257 -9.00 5.20 22.47
CA GLY A 257 -9.88 5.68 21.40
C GLY A 257 -9.15 5.78 20.04
N PHE A 258 -9.91 6.07 18.96
CA PHE A 258 -9.33 6.26 17.62
C PHE A 258 -8.62 7.60 17.55
N GLY A 259 -7.32 7.58 17.38
CA GLY A 259 -6.47 8.75 17.46
C GLY A 259 -5.59 8.97 16.24
N VAL A 260 -4.65 9.91 16.39
CA VAL A 260 -3.75 10.34 15.29
C VAL A 260 -2.93 9.16 14.73
N ALA A 261 -2.49 8.24 15.58
CA ALA A 261 -1.66 7.12 15.14
C ALA A 261 -2.41 6.17 14.21
N GLY A 262 -3.65 5.79 14.56
CA GLY A 262 -4.49 4.95 13.71
C GLY A 262 -4.84 5.63 12.39
N PHE A 263 -5.15 6.93 12.43
CA PHE A 263 -5.40 7.71 11.23
C PHE A 263 -4.17 7.77 10.32
N MET A 264 -2.97 8.00 10.86
CA MET A 264 -1.72 7.96 10.07
C MET A 264 -1.48 6.60 9.44
N GLY A 265 -1.69 5.51 10.21
CA GLY A 265 -1.54 4.15 9.71
C GLY A 265 -2.50 3.83 8.57
N LEU A 266 -3.77 4.19 8.73
CA LEU A 266 -4.79 4.01 7.69
C LEU A 266 -4.48 4.84 6.44
N THR A 267 -4.08 6.11 6.62
CA THR A 267 -3.70 6.99 5.51
C THR A 267 -2.52 6.42 4.73
N ALA A 268 -1.51 5.88 5.41
CA ALA A 268 -0.37 5.25 4.76
C ALA A 268 -0.78 4.03 3.89
N LEU A 269 -1.71 3.19 4.38
CA LEU A 269 -2.25 2.08 3.59
C LEU A 269 -3.09 2.56 2.40
N LEU A 270 -3.93 3.56 2.59
CA LEU A 270 -4.72 4.14 1.49
C LEU A 270 -3.81 4.75 0.42
N LEU A 271 -2.76 5.45 0.81
CA LEU A 271 -1.76 5.98 -0.13
C LEU A 271 -1.04 4.85 -0.86
N PHE A 272 -0.68 3.77 -0.17
CA PHE A 272 -0.07 2.59 -0.80
C PHE A 272 -0.96 2.05 -1.93
N PHE A 273 -2.23 1.72 -1.65
CA PHE A 273 -3.14 1.20 -2.67
C PHE A 273 -3.45 2.22 -3.76
N TYR A 274 -3.63 3.50 -3.39
CA TYR A 274 -3.85 4.57 -4.36
C TYR A 274 -2.68 4.69 -5.35
N GLY A 275 -1.44 4.73 -4.86
CA GLY A 275 -0.26 4.82 -5.72
C GLY A 275 -0.14 3.63 -6.67
N HIS A 276 -0.36 2.40 -6.16
CA HIS A 276 -0.30 1.18 -6.99
C HIS A 276 -1.45 1.09 -8.01
N LEU A 277 -2.65 1.58 -7.67
CA LEU A 277 -3.77 1.70 -8.61
C LEU A 277 -3.46 2.68 -9.75
N VAL A 278 -3.02 3.89 -9.41
CA VAL A 278 -2.70 4.94 -10.41
C VAL A 278 -1.53 4.54 -11.29
N ALA A 279 -0.52 3.86 -10.72
CA ALA A 279 0.60 3.31 -11.48
C ALA A 279 0.24 2.08 -12.34
N GLY A 280 -1.02 1.60 -12.29
CA GLY A 280 -1.45 0.41 -13.02
C GLY A 280 -0.83 -0.91 -12.53
N LEU A 281 -0.27 -0.92 -11.32
CA LEU A 281 0.34 -2.10 -10.68
C LEU A 281 -0.70 -2.96 -9.97
N ALA A 282 -1.79 -2.35 -9.52
CA ALA A 282 -2.87 -2.99 -8.80
C ALA A 282 -4.21 -2.74 -9.49
N GLY A 283 -5.08 -3.73 -9.49
CA GLY A 283 -6.48 -3.54 -9.85
C GLY A 283 -7.35 -3.33 -8.60
N TYR A 284 -8.63 -3.02 -8.82
CA TYR A 284 -9.60 -2.85 -7.71
C TYR A 284 -9.77 -4.11 -6.87
N GLU A 285 -9.50 -5.30 -7.44
CA GLU A 285 -9.54 -6.59 -6.74
C GLU A 285 -8.59 -6.65 -5.56
N THR A 286 -7.42 -6.01 -5.64
CA THR A 286 -6.46 -5.96 -4.54
C THR A 286 -6.98 -5.13 -3.37
N LEU A 287 -7.63 -4.01 -3.65
CA LEU A 287 -8.26 -3.16 -2.65
C LEU A 287 -9.47 -3.86 -1.99
N ILE A 288 -10.29 -4.54 -2.79
CA ILE A 288 -11.44 -5.32 -2.30
C ILE A 288 -10.95 -6.44 -1.39
N LEU A 289 -9.91 -7.19 -1.80
CA LEU A 289 -9.32 -8.25 -0.99
C LEU A 289 -8.77 -7.71 0.33
N PHE A 290 -8.14 -6.53 0.31
CA PHE A 290 -7.67 -5.84 1.51
C PHE A 290 -8.83 -5.50 2.46
N ILE A 291 -9.91 -4.91 1.94
CA ILE A 291 -11.10 -4.54 2.73
C ILE A 291 -11.75 -5.78 3.35
N ILE A 292 -11.89 -6.86 2.56
CA ILE A 292 -12.40 -8.15 3.05
C ILE A 292 -11.50 -8.68 4.16
N GLY A 293 -10.18 -8.63 3.99
CA GLY A 293 -9.21 -9.04 4.98
C GLY A 293 -9.35 -8.31 6.31
N ILE A 294 -9.47 -6.99 6.26
CA ILE A 294 -9.73 -6.17 7.45
C ILE A 294 -11.08 -6.53 8.10
N GLY A 295 -12.13 -6.71 7.28
CA GLY A 295 -13.45 -7.14 7.76
C GLY A 295 -13.40 -8.49 8.50
N LEU A 296 -12.64 -9.45 7.99
CA LEU A 296 -12.44 -10.76 8.62
C LEU A 296 -11.66 -10.65 9.94
N ILE A 297 -10.63 -9.81 10.00
CA ILE A 297 -9.88 -9.54 11.25
C ILE A 297 -10.80 -8.92 12.31
N ILE A 298 -11.67 -7.99 11.90
CA ILE A 298 -12.65 -7.39 12.82
C ILE A 298 -13.70 -8.43 13.25
N ALA A 299 -14.18 -9.26 12.32
CA ALA A 299 -15.17 -10.29 12.61
C ALA A 299 -14.67 -11.33 13.63
N GLU A 300 -13.36 -11.59 13.69
CA GLU A 300 -12.73 -12.47 14.68
C GLU A 300 -13.02 -12.07 16.13
N PHE A 301 -13.20 -10.78 16.42
CA PHE A 301 -13.58 -10.32 17.75
C PHE A 301 -14.98 -10.79 18.19
N PHE A 302 -15.82 -11.21 17.24
CA PHE A 302 -17.19 -11.66 17.48
C PHE A 302 -17.38 -13.16 17.23
N LEU A 303 -16.44 -13.81 16.53
CA LEU A 303 -16.51 -15.22 16.16
C LEU A 303 -15.46 -16.02 16.95
N PRO A 304 -15.82 -17.09 17.66
CA PRO A 304 -14.85 -17.94 18.32
C PRO A 304 -14.11 -18.82 17.30
N GLY A 305 -12.78 -18.95 17.40
CA GLY A 305 -12.07 -20.01 16.69
C GLY A 305 -10.79 -19.61 15.93
N ALA A 306 -10.41 -18.33 15.91
CA ALA A 306 -9.22 -17.80 15.21
C ALA A 306 -9.19 -18.02 13.68
N VAL A 307 -10.22 -18.61 13.06
CA VAL A 307 -10.23 -18.92 11.63
C VAL A 307 -10.43 -17.66 10.78
N ALA A 308 -11.40 -16.82 11.17
CA ALA A 308 -11.67 -15.57 10.44
C ALA A 308 -10.47 -14.62 10.51
N GLY A 309 -9.81 -14.50 11.66
CA GLY A 309 -8.60 -13.70 11.83
C GLY A 309 -7.43 -14.18 10.97
N LEU A 310 -7.18 -15.49 10.94
CA LEU A 310 -6.13 -16.07 10.08
C LEU A 310 -6.40 -15.85 8.58
N LEU A 311 -7.64 -16.07 8.14
CA LEU A 311 -8.05 -15.79 6.76
C LEU A 311 -7.94 -14.30 6.45
N GLY A 312 -8.31 -13.44 7.41
CA GLY A 312 -8.18 -12.00 7.27
C GLY A 312 -6.73 -11.53 7.11
N VAL A 313 -5.81 -12.05 7.92
CA VAL A 313 -4.37 -11.77 7.78
C VAL A 313 -3.84 -12.28 6.44
N ALA A 314 -4.22 -13.50 6.03
CA ALA A 314 -3.83 -14.04 4.72
C ALA A 314 -4.36 -13.18 3.57
N ALA A 315 -5.59 -12.68 3.65
CA ALA A 315 -6.18 -11.79 2.64
C ALA A 315 -5.46 -10.43 2.59
N VAL A 316 -5.12 -9.84 3.74
CA VAL A 316 -4.35 -8.57 3.80
C VAL A 316 -2.96 -8.76 3.20
N LEU A 317 -2.22 -9.79 3.60
CA LEU A 317 -0.90 -10.07 3.03
C LEU A 317 -0.99 -10.38 1.55
N GLY A 318 -1.96 -11.20 1.14
CA GLY A 318 -2.23 -11.52 -0.26
C GLY A 318 -2.50 -10.27 -1.10
N SER A 319 -3.29 -9.32 -0.58
CA SER A 319 -3.58 -8.07 -1.28
C SER A 319 -2.34 -7.21 -1.50
N LEU A 320 -1.42 -7.14 -0.53
CA LEU A 320 -0.15 -6.43 -0.66
C LEU A 320 0.76 -7.07 -1.72
N PHE A 321 0.86 -8.40 -1.72
CA PHE A 321 1.64 -9.12 -2.73
C PHE A 321 1.05 -8.97 -4.14
N LEU A 322 -0.28 -9.05 -4.27
CA LEU A 322 -0.96 -8.89 -5.56
C LEU A 322 -0.89 -7.44 -6.09
N ALA A 323 -0.73 -6.46 -5.22
CA ALA A 323 -0.51 -5.06 -5.61
C ALA A 323 0.91 -4.77 -6.10
N SER A 324 1.83 -5.74 -6.05
CA SER A 324 3.23 -5.53 -6.42
C SER A 324 3.68 -6.51 -7.50
N GLU A 325 4.41 -6.03 -8.49
CA GLU A 325 5.06 -6.88 -9.50
C GLU A 325 6.29 -7.63 -8.97
N ASN A 326 6.99 -7.02 -7.99
CA ASN A 326 8.19 -7.63 -7.40
C ASN A 326 7.88 -8.27 -6.04
N VAL A 327 7.54 -9.56 -6.08
CA VAL A 327 7.18 -10.37 -4.90
C VAL A 327 8.30 -10.38 -3.84
N ILE A 328 9.57 -10.41 -4.27
CA ILE A 328 10.72 -10.44 -3.35
C ILE A 328 10.84 -9.10 -2.63
N HIS A 329 10.81 -7.99 -3.38
CA HIS A 329 10.85 -6.65 -2.80
C HIS A 329 9.67 -6.40 -1.85
N MET A 330 8.47 -6.81 -2.23
CA MET A 330 7.29 -6.69 -1.37
C MET A 330 7.44 -7.53 -0.09
N GLY A 331 7.95 -8.76 -0.21
CA GLY A 331 8.25 -9.62 0.95
C GLY A 331 9.24 -8.97 1.92
N ILE A 332 10.33 -8.37 1.42
CA ILE A 332 11.30 -7.64 2.23
C ILE A 332 10.64 -6.42 2.90
N SER A 333 9.84 -5.67 2.16
CA SER A 333 9.12 -4.49 2.67
C SER A 333 8.16 -4.84 3.81
N ILE A 334 7.42 -5.94 3.67
CA ILE A 334 6.52 -6.48 4.70
C ILE A 334 7.34 -6.94 5.93
N LEU A 335 8.46 -7.63 5.74
CA LEU A 335 9.33 -8.04 6.84
C LEU A 335 9.89 -6.84 7.63
N ILE A 336 10.30 -5.78 6.93
CA ILE A 336 10.73 -4.52 7.57
C ILE A 336 9.57 -3.93 8.39
N ALA A 337 8.37 -3.83 7.80
CA ALA A 337 7.19 -3.30 8.48
C ALA A 337 6.80 -4.12 9.73
N ILE A 338 6.87 -5.45 9.65
CA ILE A 338 6.66 -6.36 10.79
C ILE A 338 7.74 -6.14 11.86
N GLY A 339 9.00 -6.02 11.47
CA GLY A 339 10.10 -5.72 12.39
C GLY A 339 9.88 -4.40 13.14
N VAL A 340 9.46 -3.35 12.44
CA VAL A 340 9.10 -2.06 13.06
C VAL A 340 7.91 -2.20 14.01
N ALA A 341 6.87 -2.96 13.62
CA ALA A 341 5.71 -3.24 14.48
C ALA A 341 6.10 -3.97 15.76
N ILE A 342 6.94 -5.02 15.66
CA ILE A 342 7.43 -5.77 16.82
C ILE A 342 8.28 -4.87 17.74
N LEU A 343 9.17 -4.06 17.17
CA LEU A 343 9.98 -3.12 17.95
C LEU A 343 9.08 -2.12 18.70
N ALA A 344 8.09 -1.54 18.02
CA ALA A 344 7.13 -0.64 18.64
C ALA A 344 6.35 -1.31 19.77
N LEU A 345 5.92 -2.56 19.58
CA LEU A 345 5.22 -3.34 20.59
C LEU A 345 6.10 -3.58 21.83
N ILE A 346 7.37 -3.97 21.63
CA ILE A 346 8.34 -4.15 22.72
C ILE A 346 8.55 -2.85 23.49
N LEU A 347 8.70 -1.72 22.79
CA LEU A 347 8.87 -0.42 23.41
C LEU A 347 7.62 -0.01 24.20
N MET A 348 6.41 -0.22 23.65
CA MET A 348 5.16 0.09 24.36
C MET A 348 5.01 -0.71 25.65
N VAL A 349 5.33 -1.99 25.63
CA VAL A 349 5.19 -2.88 26.80
C VAL A 349 6.34 -2.70 27.80
N LYS A 350 7.61 -2.77 27.35
CA LYS A 350 8.76 -2.79 28.25
C LYS A 350 9.21 -1.41 28.77
N VAL A 351 9.16 -0.39 27.88
CA VAL A 351 9.68 0.96 28.24
C VAL A 351 8.58 1.84 28.79
N PHE A 352 7.40 1.85 28.14
CA PHE A 352 6.29 2.71 28.55
C PHE A 352 5.31 2.03 29.52
N GLY A 353 5.46 0.73 29.81
CA GLY A 353 4.60 -0.01 30.74
C GLY A 353 3.10 -0.02 30.36
N LYS A 354 2.78 0.34 29.11
CA LYS A 354 1.40 0.46 28.63
C LYS A 354 0.78 -0.92 28.42
N LYS A 355 -0.44 -1.11 28.94
CA LYS A 355 -1.29 -2.27 28.64
C LYS A 355 -2.21 -1.94 27.48
N MET A 356 -2.49 -2.92 26.62
CA MET A 356 -3.38 -2.73 25.46
C MET A 356 -4.74 -2.21 25.89
N SER A 357 -5.16 -1.10 25.32
CA SER A 357 -6.40 -0.38 25.68
C SER A 357 -7.66 -1.10 25.21
N ILE A 358 -7.61 -1.79 24.06
CA ILE A 358 -8.74 -2.46 23.43
C ILE A 358 -9.28 -3.60 24.33
N PHE A 359 -8.42 -4.38 24.97
CA PHE A 359 -8.84 -5.48 25.81
C PHE A 359 -9.50 -5.04 27.13
N LYS A 360 -9.26 -3.80 27.60
CA LYS A 360 -9.96 -3.29 28.80
C LYS A 360 -11.45 -3.09 28.62
N LYS A 361 -11.92 -2.89 27.40
CA LYS A 361 -13.36 -2.73 27.08
C LYS A 361 -14.07 -4.04 26.75
N ILE A 362 -13.32 -5.06 26.31
CA ILE A 362 -13.87 -6.34 25.87
C ILE A 362 -13.84 -7.40 26.98
N ILE A 363 -12.81 -7.35 27.83
CA ILE A 363 -12.74 -8.21 29.01
C ILE A 363 -13.40 -7.44 30.17
N LEU A 364 -14.66 -7.78 30.49
CA LEU A 364 -15.22 -7.49 31.81
C LEU A 364 -14.34 -8.21 32.84
N THR A 365 -13.30 -7.55 33.32
CA THR A 365 -12.62 -7.96 34.54
C THR A 365 -13.47 -7.49 35.70
N ASP A 366 -14.59 -8.15 35.94
CA ASP A 366 -15.19 -8.29 37.27
C ASP A 366 -14.27 -9.20 38.10
N ALA A 367 -13.03 -8.79 38.26
CA ALA A 367 -12.29 -9.20 39.43
C ALA A 367 -12.83 -8.33 40.56
N THR A 368 -13.78 -8.86 41.32
CA THR A 368 -14.16 -8.35 42.65
C THR A 368 -12.89 -8.35 43.52
N LYS A 369 -12.08 -7.30 43.38
CA LYS A 369 -11.01 -7.02 44.32
C LYS A 369 -11.67 -6.56 45.61
N THR A 370 -11.45 -7.30 46.67
CA THR A 370 -11.87 -7.01 48.05
C THR A 370 -11.47 -5.58 48.51
N GLU A 371 -10.60 -4.90 47.77
CA GLU A 371 -10.12 -3.54 48.04
C GLU A 371 -11.04 -2.42 47.54
N GLU A 372 -12.01 -2.71 46.69
CA GLU A 372 -12.95 -1.71 46.11
C GLU A 372 -14.38 -1.81 46.61
N GLY A 373 -14.58 -2.21 47.88
CA GLY A 373 -15.78 -1.82 48.61
C GLY A 373 -17.07 -2.66 48.40
N TYR A 374 -17.02 -3.89 47.86
CA TYR A 374 -18.10 -4.83 47.97
C TYR A 374 -17.83 -5.86 49.07
N VAL A 375 -17.79 -5.39 50.34
CA VAL A 375 -17.90 -6.27 51.51
C VAL A 375 -19.39 -6.30 51.90
N SER A 376 -20.09 -7.30 51.44
CA SER A 376 -21.39 -7.64 52.05
C SER A 376 -21.23 -8.24 53.43
N ASN A 377 -20.92 -7.45 54.41
CA ASN A 377 -20.66 -7.73 55.82
C ASN A 377 -19.18 -8.02 56.19
N LYS A 378 -18.61 -7.15 57.04
CA LYS A 378 -17.35 -7.38 57.69
C LYS A 378 -17.47 -8.63 58.57
N SER A 379 -16.58 -9.60 58.42
CA SER A 379 -16.47 -10.74 59.36
C SER A 379 -16.13 -10.20 60.73
N ARG A 380 -16.98 -10.39 61.68
CA ARG A 380 -16.82 -9.93 63.07
C ARG A 380 -15.97 -10.91 63.85
N LEU A 381 -14.65 -10.96 63.51
CA LEU A 381 -13.70 -11.86 64.10
C LEU A 381 -13.46 -11.57 65.60
N GLU A 382 -13.77 -10.37 66.04
CA GLU A 382 -13.73 -9.92 67.42
C GLU A 382 -14.69 -10.69 68.33
N LEU A 383 -15.72 -11.29 67.79
CA LEU A 383 -16.69 -12.08 68.58
C LEU A 383 -16.21 -13.50 68.89
N ILE A 384 -15.17 -14.02 68.20
CA ILE A 384 -14.69 -15.36 68.41
C ILE A 384 -14.12 -15.52 69.83
N GLY A 385 -14.63 -16.51 70.60
CA GLY A 385 -14.23 -16.78 71.96
C GLY A 385 -15.11 -16.09 73.01
N LEU A 386 -15.89 -15.06 72.63
CA LEU A 386 -16.82 -14.42 73.57
C LEU A 386 -17.97 -15.36 73.99
N GLU A 387 -18.43 -15.18 75.20
CA GLU A 387 -19.53 -15.92 75.79
C GLU A 387 -20.79 -15.07 75.93
N GLY A 388 -21.92 -15.74 75.85
CA GLY A 388 -23.23 -15.09 75.98
C GLY A 388 -24.31 -16.10 76.33
N TYR A 389 -25.54 -15.74 76.19
CA TYR A 389 -26.69 -16.65 76.41
C TYR A 389 -27.69 -16.59 75.24
N ALA A 390 -28.34 -17.71 75.00
CA ALA A 390 -29.33 -17.87 73.96
C ALA A 390 -30.62 -17.14 74.32
N LEU A 391 -30.95 -16.06 73.63
CA LEU A 391 -32.19 -15.32 73.83
C LEU A 391 -33.38 -16.09 73.28
N THR A 392 -33.20 -16.87 72.22
CA THR A 392 -34.15 -17.77 71.62
C THR A 392 -33.55 -19.18 71.54
N ALA A 393 -34.41 -20.21 71.45
CA ALA A 393 -33.94 -21.57 71.16
C ALA A 393 -33.30 -21.62 69.78
N LEU A 394 -32.06 -22.22 69.62
CA LEU A 394 -31.37 -22.33 68.33
C LEU A 394 -31.70 -23.68 67.67
N ARG A 395 -32.37 -23.66 66.46
CA ARG A 395 -32.80 -24.85 65.68
C ARG A 395 -32.53 -24.75 64.20
N PRO A 396 -31.38 -24.80 63.69
CA PRO A 396 -30.03 -24.47 64.24
C PRO A 396 -29.79 -22.96 64.37
N SER A 397 -30.62 -22.08 63.81
CA SER A 397 -30.49 -20.63 63.91
C SER A 397 -31.34 -20.02 65.03
N GLY A 398 -30.90 -18.92 65.56
CA GLY A 398 -31.61 -18.12 66.53
C GLY A 398 -30.77 -16.91 66.98
N THR A 399 -31.21 -16.21 68.03
CA THR A 399 -30.56 -14.99 68.51
C THR A 399 -29.91 -15.24 69.87
N VAL A 400 -28.66 -14.78 70.03
CA VAL A 400 -27.92 -14.80 71.30
C VAL A 400 -27.62 -13.36 71.72
N VAL A 401 -27.36 -13.18 73.00
CA VAL A 401 -26.87 -11.91 73.54
C VAL A 401 -25.41 -12.12 74.00
N ILE A 402 -24.51 -11.31 73.44
CA ILE A 402 -23.08 -11.27 73.74
C ILE A 402 -22.72 -9.81 74.00
N GLU A 403 -22.15 -9.52 75.17
CA GLU A 403 -21.81 -8.14 75.57
C GLU A 403 -22.92 -7.10 75.34
N ASP A 404 -24.17 -7.48 75.73
CA ASP A 404 -25.39 -6.65 75.57
C ASP A 404 -25.86 -6.43 74.10
N GLU A 405 -25.17 -7.03 73.10
CA GLU A 405 -25.62 -6.99 71.71
C GLU A 405 -26.39 -8.25 71.32
N ARG A 406 -27.54 -8.06 70.61
CA ARG A 406 -28.31 -9.19 70.05
C ARG A 406 -27.73 -9.56 68.70
N ILE A 407 -27.33 -10.81 68.56
CA ILE A 407 -26.64 -11.31 67.40
C ILE A 407 -27.34 -12.57 66.89
N ASP A 408 -27.67 -12.62 65.58
CA ASP A 408 -28.19 -13.82 64.97
C ASP A 408 -27.08 -14.82 64.72
N VAL A 409 -27.26 -16.04 65.18
CA VAL A 409 -26.27 -17.09 65.17
C VAL A 409 -26.81 -18.44 64.75
N VAL A 410 -25.91 -19.37 64.42
CA VAL A 410 -26.21 -20.76 64.11
C VAL A 410 -25.48 -21.67 65.12
N SER A 411 -26.16 -22.69 65.67
CA SER A 411 -25.48 -23.68 66.52
C SER A 411 -24.52 -24.55 65.71
N GLU A 412 -23.35 -24.86 66.27
CA GLU A 412 -22.35 -25.74 65.61
C GLU A 412 -22.82 -27.21 65.54
N GLY A 413 -23.63 -27.65 66.46
CA GLY A 413 -24.04 -29.03 66.57
C GLY A 413 -25.58 -29.19 66.61
N GLY A 414 -26.11 -29.47 67.75
CA GLY A 414 -27.51 -29.77 67.92
C GLY A 414 -28.35 -28.56 68.33
N PHE A 415 -29.50 -28.84 68.90
CA PHE A 415 -30.44 -27.91 69.44
C PHE A 415 -29.92 -27.28 70.74
N ILE A 416 -29.94 -25.97 70.88
CA ILE A 416 -29.62 -25.28 72.12
C ILE A 416 -30.82 -24.60 72.67
N LEU A 417 -31.10 -24.84 73.98
CA LEU A 417 -32.27 -24.30 74.65
C LEU A 417 -32.10 -22.77 74.87
N LYS A 418 -33.28 -22.13 75.03
CA LYS A 418 -33.34 -20.72 75.46
C LYS A 418 -32.66 -20.61 76.84
N ASP A 419 -31.92 -19.47 77.05
CA ASP A 419 -31.19 -19.14 78.28
C ASP A 419 -29.94 -20.01 78.52
N ALA A 420 -29.58 -20.93 77.60
CA ALA A 420 -28.32 -21.68 77.66
C ALA A 420 -27.14 -20.79 77.40
N ARG A 421 -26.03 -21.05 78.10
CA ARG A 421 -24.75 -20.36 77.86
C ARG A 421 -24.10 -20.87 76.54
N VAL A 422 -23.61 -19.93 75.78
CA VAL A 422 -22.99 -20.25 74.48
C VAL A 422 -21.68 -19.48 74.33
N ARG A 423 -20.76 -20.04 73.51
CA ARG A 423 -19.49 -19.38 73.12
C ARG A 423 -19.41 -19.32 71.60
N VAL A 424 -18.99 -18.20 71.06
CA VAL A 424 -18.75 -18.05 69.62
C VAL A 424 -17.49 -18.86 69.22
N VAL A 425 -17.66 -19.81 68.31
CA VAL A 425 -16.58 -20.66 67.83
C VAL A 425 -16.08 -20.27 66.42
N LYS A 426 -16.96 -19.57 65.63
CA LYS A 426 -16.58 -19.17 64.28
C LYS A 426 -17.39 -17.94 63.84
N ALA A 427 -16.75 -17.03 63.07
CA ALA A 427 -17.40 -15.88 62.46
C ALA A 427 -16.90 -15.74 61.01
N GLU A 428 -17.77 -15.97 60.03
CA GLU A 428 -17.47 -15.90 58.60
C GLU A 428 -18.55 -15.03 57.88
N GLY A 429 -18.16 -13.82 57.47
CA GLY A 429 -19.12 -12.87 56.90
C GLY A 429 -20.28 -12.57 57.87
N SER A 430 -21.50 -12.84 57.46
CA SER A 430 -22.71 -12.71 58.27
C SER A 430 -23.01 -13.95 59.12
N ARG A 431 -22.30 -15.07 58.95
CA ARG A 431 -22.56 -16.33 59.64
C ARG A 431 -21.69 -16.43 60.92
N ILE A 432 -22.33 -16.34 62.09
CA ILE A 432 -21.71 -16.51 63.38
C ILE A 432 -22.14 -17.87 63.97
N VAL A 433 -21.19 -18.72 64.30
CA VAL A 433 -21.46 -20.08 64.84
C VAL A 433 -21.14 -20.10 66.32
N VAL A 434 -22.10 -20.64 67.08
CA VAL A 434 -21.95 -20.77 68.55
C VAL A 434 -22.06 -22.23 68.99
N ARG A 435 -21.39 -22.56 70.12
CA ARG A 435 -21.45 -23.85 70.78
C ARG A 435 -21.95 -23.66 72.22
N GLU A 436 -22.79 -24.58 72.67
CA GLU A 436 -23.26 -24.59 74.05
C GLU A 436 -22.12 -24.88 75.04
N ILE A 437 -22.08 -24.14 76.13
CA ILE A 437 -21.16 -24.40 77.23
C ILE A 437 -21.93 -25.19 78.29
N PRO A 438 -21.50 -26.45 78.61
CA PRO A 438 -22.16 -27.23 79.64
C PRO A 438 -22.06 -26.48 80.98
N ASN A 439 -23.17 -26.39 81.75
CA ASN A 439 -23.16 -25.91 83.10
C ASN A 439 -22.43 -26.95 83.95
N LEU A 440 -21.27 -26.60 84.51
CA LEU A 440 -20.48 -27.44 85.39
C LEU A 440 -21.01 -27.51 86.82
N ASP A 441 -22.22 -27.03 87.08
CA ASP A 441 -22.95 -27.10 88.34
C ASP A 441 -24.06 -28.11 88.35
N LYS A 442 -23.75 -29.40 88.50
CA LYS A 442 -24.53 -30.45 89.14
C LYS A 442 -23.62 -31.56 89.69
#